data_bc3ba445c1bab7d42fd20ca5779cc729
#
_entry.id   bc3ba445c1bab7d42fd20ca5779cc729
#
_cell.length_a   1.000
_cell.length_b   1.000
_cell.length_c   1.000
_cell.angle_alpha   90.00
_cell.angle_beta   90.00
_cell.angle_gamma   90.00
#
_symmetry.space_group_name_H-M   'P 1'
#
loop_
_entity.id
_entity.type
_entity.pdbx_description
1 polymer ?
#
loop_
_entity_poly.entity_id
_entity_poly.type
_entity_poly.pdbx_seq_one_letter_code
_entity_poly.pdbx_strand_id
1 'polypeptide(L)'
;QSQVDSFNRQYAAEQAAAANQNNGGNQGQTRPGNNNTNSGGNNVTPAPTPTPTPTPAPAPSTNNNSGQGTSNGDYGNGYVAGQCTWWAYERRRQMGIGTPSYLGNGGQWYATAPSYGLRVDHSPQVGAAISFLPGQAGADGFYGHVGVVEAVNGNTITISEMNAAGGPYVVSYRTLYNASQFWYVH
;
A
#
# COMPACT_ATOMS: atom_id res chain seq x y z
N GLN A 1 1.14 -0.86 -24.46
CA GLN A 1 0.31 0.21 -23.90
C GLN A 1 -1.13 -0.28 -23.66
N SER A 2 -1.79 -0.89 -24.67
CA SER A 2 -3.21 -1.30 -24.60
C SER A 2 -3.52 -2.38 -23.53
N GLN A 3 -2.60 -3.29 -23.24
CA GLN A 3 -2.79 -4.33 -22.23
C GLN A 3 -2.72 -3.73 -20.81
N VAL A 4 -1.79 -2.82 -20.56
CA VAL A 4 -1.69 -2.09 -19.30
C VAL A 4 -2.93 -1.24 -19.05
N ASP A 5 -3.42 -0.54 -20.10
CA ASP A 5 -4.64 0.28 -20.00
C ASP A 5 -5.90 -0.56 -19.75
N SER A 6 -5.98 -1.76 -20.31
CA SER A 6 -7.12 -2.67 -20.07
C SER A 6 -7.11 -3.23 -18.65
N PHE A 7 -5.94 -3.60 -18.16
CA PHE A 7 -5.77 -4.07 -16.79
C PHE A 7 -6.08 -2.98 -15.76
N ASN A 8 -5.54 -1.78 -15.95
CA ASN A 8 -5.81 -0.68 -15.04
C ASN A 8 -7.31 -0.34 -14.98
N ARG A 9 -8.03 -0.49 -16.10
CA ARG A 9 -9.48 -0.33 -16.10
C ARG A 9 -10.20 -1.46 -15.37
N GLN A 10 -9.77 -2.71 -15.55
CA GLN A 10 -10.29 -3.85 -14.79
C GLN A 10 -10.01 -3.69 -13.29
N TYR A 11 -8.77 -3.36 -12.94
CA TYR A 11 -8.37 -3.15 -11.55
C TYR A 11 -9.16 -2.01 -10.89
N ALA A 12 -9.33 -0.88 -11.58
CA ALA A 12 -10.14 0.23 -11.08
C ALA A 12 -11.62 -0.16 -10.91
N ALA A 13 -12.16 -0.97 -11.84
CA ALA A 13 -13.53 -1.46 -11.75
C ALA A 13 -13.72 -2.45 -10.60
N GLU A 14 -12.75 -3.34 -10.36
CA GLU A 14 -12.76 -4.30 -9.25
C GLU A 14 -12.65 -3.58 -7.90
N GLN A 15 -11.79 -2.57 -7.80
CA GLN A 15 -11.67 -1.73 -6.60
C GLN A 15 -12.97 -0.98 -6.30
N ALA A 16 -13.61 -0.43 -7.32
CA ALA A 16 -14.90 0.25 -7.19
C ALA A 16 -16.02 -0.72 -6.77
N ALA A 17 -16.01 -1.95 -7.28
CA ALA A 17 -16.96 -2.99 -6.92
C ALA A 17 -16.77 -3.47 -5.47
N ALA A 18 -15.52 -3.65 -5.03
CA ALA A 18 -15.19 -4.03 -3.66
C ALA A 18 -15.58 -2.93 -2.65
N ALA A 19 -15.34 -1.66 -2.97
CA ALA A 19 -15.75 -0.53 -2.16
C ALA A 19 -17.27 -0.44 -2.00
N ASN A 20 -18.03 -0.77 -3.06
CA ASN A 20 -19.50 -0.78 -3.04
C ASN A 20 -20.08 -1.93 -2.19
N GLN A 21 -19.41 -3.08 -2.15
CA GLN A 21 -19.82 -4.22 -1.31
C GLN A 21 -19.61 -3.92 0.18
N ASN A 22 -18.57 -3.19 0.55
CA ASN A 22 -18.32 -2.78 1.92
C ASN A 22 -19.28 -1.69 2.43
N ASN A 23 -19.87 -0.91 1.54
CA ASN A 23 -20.82 0.16 1.88
C ASN A 23 -22.29 -0.32 1.95
N GLY A 24 -22.58 -1.54 1.50
CA GLY A 24 -23.92 -2.14 1.49
C GLY A 24 -24.36 -2.75 2.84
N GLY A 25 -23.51 -2.80 3.85
CA GLY A 25 -23.74 -3.51 5.12
C GLY A 25 -24.38 -2.68 6.24
N ASN A 26 -24.66 -1.39 6.05
CA ASN A 26 -25.19 -0.55 7.13
C ASN A 26 -26.45 0.22 6.72
N GLN A 27 -27.48 -0.49 6.24
CA GLN A 27 -28.82 0.05 6.16
C GLN A 27 -29.78 -0.82 6.97
N GLY A 28 -30.26 -0.26 8.05
CA GLY A 28 -31.57 -0.59 8.59
C GLY A 28 -31.61 -1.23 9.96
N GLN A 29 -31.64 -0.38 10.99
CA GLN A 29 -32.64 -0.56 12.06
C GLN A 29 -32.95 0.79 12.69
N THR A 30 -34.00 1.42 12.19
CA THR A 30 -34.69 2.47 12.90
C THR A 30 -35.48 1.84 14.06
N ARG A 31 -35.17 2.22 15.27
CA ARG A 31 -35.97 1.92 16.46
C ARG A 31 -36.73 3.19 16.87
N PRO A 32 -38.03 3.11 17.12
CA PRO A 32 -38.85 4.29 17.51
C PRO A 32 -38.56 4.76 18.92
N GLY A 33 -38.74 6.04 19.10
CA GLY A 33 -38.45 6.94 20.16
C GLY A 33 -38.78 6.54 21.60
N ASN A 34 -38.07 7.18 22.46
CA ASN A 34 -38.65 7.64 23.71
C ASN A 34 -38.12 9.03 24.08
N ASN A 35 -39.03 9.97 24.16
CA ASN A 35 -38.81 11.30 24.71
C ASN A 35 -38.49 11.17 26.20
N ASN A 36 -37.40 11.76 26.64
CA ASN A 36 -37.40 12.39 27.94
C ASN A 36 -36.47 13.60 27.99
N THR A 37 -37.06 14.71 28.33
CA THR A 37 -36.43 16.01 28.61
C THR A 37 -35.70 15.94 29.95
N ASN A 38 -34.46 16.43 30.04
CA ASN A 38 -34.11 17.51 30.96
C ASN A 38 -32.62 17.83 31.06
N SER A 39 -32.36 19.14 31.13
CA SER A 39 -31.31 19.86 31.87
C SER A 39 -29.84 19.77 31.48
N GLY A 40 -29.37 20.88 30.95
CA GLY A 40 -28.21 21.69 31.35
C GLY A 40 -26.92 20.97 31.74
N GLY A 41 -25.94 20.97 30.83
CA GLY A 41 -24.55 20.68 31.14
C GLY A 41 -23.68 21.26 30.07
N ASN A 42 -22.84 22.22 30.44
CA ASN A 42 -21.83 22.82 29.55
C ASN A 42 -20.97 21.74 28.94
N ASN A 43 -21.22 21.39 27.69
CA ASN A 43 -20.42 20.47 26.95
C ASN A 43 -19.32 21.26 26.23
N VAL A 44 -18.18 21.45 26.91
CA VAL A 44 -16.94 21.89 26.26
C VAL A 44 -16.45 20.76 25.37
N THR A 45 -16.69 20.87 24.07
CA THR A 45 -16.12 19.98 23.08
C THR A 45 -14.59 20.05 23.18
N PRO A 46 -13.89 18.96 23.44
CA PRO A 46 -12.42 18.98 23.40
C PRO A 46 -11.97 19.40 22.01
N ALA A 47 -11.00 20.31 21.93
CA ALA A 47 -10.37 20.69 20.69
C ALA A 47 -9.80 19.43 20.02
N PRO A 48 -9.90 19.30 18.69
CA PRO A 48 -9.31 18.15 17.99
C PRO A 48 -7.82 18.09 18.29
N THR A 49 -7.36 16.93 18.74
CA THR A 49 -5.94 16.63 18.91
C THR A 49 -5.23 16.88 17.59
N PRO A 50 -4.13 17.66 17.54
CA PRO A 50 -3.43 17.91 16.30
C PRO A 50 -3.02 16.57 15.68
N THR A 51 -3.42 16.37 14.42
CA THR A 51 -2.97 15.24 13.61
C THR A 51 -1.44 15.28 13.56
N PRO A 52 -0.74 14.20 13.87
CA PRO A 52 0.71 14.19 13.80
C PRO A 52 1.15 14.58 12.38
N THR A 53 1.97 15.61 12.28
CA THR A 53 2.60 16.03 11.02
C THR A 53 3.34 14.81 10.46
N PRO A 54 3.13 14.42 9.19
CA PRO A 54 3.85 13.31 8.61
C PRO A 54 5.34 13.56 8.71
N THR A 55 6.05 12.63 9.32
CA THR A 55 7.52 12.67 9.39
C THR A 55 8.06 12.74 7.95
N PRO A 56 8.94 13.67 7.61
CA PRO A 56 9.54 13.73 6.28
C PRO A 56 10.15 12.38 5.93
N ALA A 57 9.96 11.95 4.68
CA ALA A 57 10.58 10.74 4.17
C ALA A 57 12.10 10.80 4.42
N PRO A 58 12.73 9.74 4.95
CA PRO A 58 14.18 9.68 5.01
C PRO A 58 14.75 9.96 3.63
N ALA A 59 15.79 10.77 3.55
CA ALA A 59 16.51 10.98 2.29
C ALA A 59 16.96 9.60 1.75
N PRO A 60 16.87 9.35 0.44
CA PRO A 60 17.28 8.07 -0.12
C PRO A 60 18.71 7.78 0.28
N SER A 61 18.91 6.67 0.99
CA SER A 61 20.23 6.17 1.32
C SER A 61 20.94 5.86 0.02
N THR A 62 22.01 6.57 -0.26
CA THR A 62 22.82 6.38 -1.46
C THR A 62 23.36 4.96 -1.54
N ASN A 63 23.00 4.26 -2.63
CA ASN A 63 23.72 3.14 -3.23
C ASN A 63 23.80 1.80 -2.47
N ASN A 64 22.69 1.04 -2.47
CA ASN A 64 22.78 -0.42 -2.44
C ASN A 64 21.78 -1.07 -3.43
N ASN A 65 21.75 -0.60 -4.67
CA ASN A 65 20.94 -1.17 -5.75
C ASN A 65 21.51 -2.48 -6.32
N SER A 66 22.55 -3.06 -5.71
CA SER A 66 23.18 -4.28 -6.20
C SER A 66 22.15 -5.42 -6.26
N GLY A 67 21.73 -5.77 -7.46
CA GLY A 67 20.85 -6.90 -7.71
C GLY A 67 19.35 -6.61 -7.53
N GLN A 68 18.93 -5.35 -7.62
CA GLN A 68 17.53 -4.98 -7.64
C GLN A 68 17.12 -4.34 -8.97
N GLY A 69 15.87 -4.57 -9.34
CA GLY A 69 15.24 -3.96 -10.50
C GLY A 69 15.54 -4.68 -11.81
N THR A 70 14.74 -4.32 -12.80
CA THR A 70 14.86 -4.80 -14.18
C THR A 70 14.31 -3.74 -15.13
N SER A 71 14.84 -3.68 -16.34
CA SER A 71 14.22 -2.95 -17.45
C SER A 71 13.19 -3.78 -18.21
N ASN A 72 13.10 -5.10 -17.91
CA ASN A 72 12.17 -5.99 -18.59
C ASN A 72 10.74 -5.68 -18.15
N GLY A 73 9.88 -5.32 -19.08
CA GLY A 73 8.50 -4.96 -18.82
C GLY A 73 8.28 -3.58 -18.20
N ASP A 74 9.34 -2.77 -18.06
CA ASP A 74 9.23 -1.38 -17.59
C ASP A 74 9.00 -0.43 -18.78
N TYR A 75 7.75 -0.04 -18.96
CA TYR A 75 7.28 0.89 -19.99
C TYR A 75 6.71 2.18 -19.39
N GLY A 76 7.07 2.47 -18.13
CA GLY A 76 6.53 3.56 -17.33
C GLY A 76 5.47 3.08 -16.34
N ASN A 77 5.03 3.95 -15.44
CA ASN A 77 4.05 3.61 -14.42
C ASN A 77 2.67 3.33 -15.02
N GLY A 78 2.33 2.07 -15.15
CA GLY A 78 1.06 1.61 -15.68
C GLY A 78 -0.02 1.35 -14.60
N TYR A 79 0.31 1.56 -13.34
CA TYR A 79 -0.62 1.31 -12.23
C TYR A 79 -1.60 2.45 -12.01
N VAL A 80 -2.72 2.15 -11.36
CA VAL A 80 -3.74 3.15 -11.02
C VAL A 80 -3.18 4.16 -10.03
N ALA A 81 -3.17 5.43 -10.42
CA ALA A 81 -2.67 6.52 -9.58
C ALA A 81 -3.40 6.58 -8.23
N GLY A 82 -2.64 6.80 -7.16
CA GLY A 82 -3.19 6.85 -5.81
C GLY A 82 -3.25 5.50 -5.10
N GLN A 83 -2.89 4.39 -5.79
CA GLN A 83 -2.89 3.04 -5.22
C GLN A 83 -1.50 2.61 -4.73
N CYS A 84 -1.46 1.56 -3.93
CA CYS A 84 -0.22 1.01 -3.37
C CYS A 84 0.78 0.58 -4.45
N THR A 85 0.31 -0.03 -5.53
CA THR A 85 1.13 -0.47 -6.66
C THR A 85 1.71 0.70 -7.43
N TRP A 86 0.95 1.79 -7.60
CA TRP A 86 1.42 3.02 -8.22
C TRP A 86 2.55 3.67 -7.41
N TRP A 87 2.36 3.74 -6.08
CA TRP A 87 3.37 4.27 -5.18
C TRP A 87 4.64 3.41 -5.19
N ALA A 88 4.51 2.10 -5.10
CA ALA A 88 5.65 1.19 -5.09
C ALA A 88 6.50 1.34 -6.37
N TYR A 89 5.86 1.48 -7.54
CA TYR A 89 6.56 1.78 -8.79
C TYR A 89 7.27 3.15 -8.72
N GLU A 90 6.57 4.23 -8.35
CA GLU A 90 7.14 5.58 -8.30
C GLU A 90 8.27 5.67 -7.28
N ARG A 91 8.11 5.06 -6.11
CA ARG A 91 9.15 5.09 -5.07
C ARG A 91 10.40 4.34 -5.51
N ARG A 92 10.25 3.17 -6.10
CA ARG A 92 11.37 2.41 -6.64
C ARG A 92 12.06 3.17 -7.79
N ARG A 93 11.31 3.80 -8.67
CA ARG A 93 11.83 4.67 -9.72
C ARG A 93 12.65 5.83 -9.14
N GLN A 94 12.20 6.49 -8.07
CA GLN A 94 12.95 7.53 -7.36
C GLN A 94 14.27 7.01 -6.78
N MET A 95 14.32 5.73 -6.44
CA MET A 95 15.52 5.05 -5.96
C MET A 95 16.40 4.49 -7.10
N GLY A 96 16.03 4.70 -8.37
CA GLY A 96 16.74 4.20 -9.54
C GLY A 96 16.57 2.70 -9.75
N ILE A 97 15.49 2.10 -9.26
CA ILE A 97 15.17 0.67 -9.34
C ILE A 97 14.08 0.47 -10.39
N GLY A 98 14.44 -0.12 -11.54
CA GLY A 98 13.47 -0.45 -12.59
C GLY A 98 12.44 -1.46 -12.11
N THR A 99 11.18 -1.22 -12.46
CA THR A 99 10.05 -2.03 -11.99
C THR A 99 9.10 -2.29 -13.15
N PRO A 100 8.69 -3.53 -13.42
CA PRO A 100 7.72 -3.80 -14.48
C PRO A 100 6.43 -3.02 -14.29
N SER A 101 5.90 -2.52 -15.40
CA SER A 101 4.64 -1.75 -15.43
C SER A 101 3.41 -2.58 -15.07
N TYR A 102 3.59 -3.90 -14.90
CA TYR A 102 2.49 -4.83 -14.73
C TYR A 102 2.90 -6.06 -13.92
N LEU A 103 2.67 -6.03 -12.62
CA LEU A 103 2.88 -7.16 -11.71
C LEU A 103 1.59 -7.65 -11.04
N GLY A 104 0.44 -7.08 -11.43
CA GLY A 104 -0.85 -7.39 -10.83
C GLY A 104 -1.14 -6.60 -9.55
N ASN A 105 -2.02 -7.13 -8.72
CA ASN A 105 -2.35 -6.60 -7.41
C ASN A 105 -1.16 -6.68 -6.46
N GLY A 106 -1.13 -5.85 -5.42
CA GLY A 106 -0.01 -5.80 -4.49
C GLY A 106 0.40 -7.15 -3.91
N GLY A 107 -0.60 -7.98 -3.56
CA GLY A 107 -0.37 -9.33 -3.06
C GLY A 107 0.05 -10.36 -4.11
N GLN A 108 0.14 -9.99 -5.39
CA GLN A 108 0.57 -10.87 -6.48
C GLN A 108 2.01 -10.63 -6.92
N TRP A 109 2.62 -9.53 -6.51
CA TRP A 109 3.94 -9.12 -6.98
C TRP A 109 4.99 -10.20 -6.74
N TYR A 110 4.97 -10.86 -5.57
CA TYR A 110 5.93 -11.94 -5.27
C TYR A 110 5.85 -13.11 -6.26
N ALA A 111 4.65 -13.41 -6.79
CA ALA A 111 4.43 -14.53 -7.69
C ALA A 111 4.70 -14.18 -9.16
N THR A 112 4.47 -12.93 -9.56
CA THR A 112 4.58 -12.49 -10.95
C THR A 112 5.95 -11.94 -11.30
N ALA A 113 6.63 -11.30 -10.35
CA ALA A 113 7.92 -10.65 -10.56
C ALA A 113 9.04 -11.58 -11.13
N PRO A 114 9.11 -12.87 -10.75
CA PRO A 114 10.13 -13.78 -11.33
C PRO A 114 10.02 -13.93 -12.84
N SER A 115 8.82 -13.81 -13.43
CA SER A 115 8.66 -13.89 -14.89
C SER A 115 9.30 -12.72 -15.64
N TYR A 116 9.60 -11.64 -14.95
CA TYR A 116 10.33 -10.47 -15.46
C TYR A 116 11.83 -10.49 -15.09
N GLY A 117 12.29 -11.55 -14.43
CA GLY A 117 13.68 -11.71 -14.02
C GLY A 117 14.03 -11.04 -12.69
N LEU A 118 13.04 -10.61 -11.90
CA LEU A 118 13.28 -10.06 -10.58
C LEU A 118 13.50 -11.18 -9.55
N ARG A 119 14.43 -10.96 -8.65
CA ARG A 119 14.65 -11.83 -7.49
C ARG A 119 13.53 -11.63 -6.48
N VAL A 120 13.02 -12.74 -5.95
CA VAL A 120 12.00 -12.75 -4.90
C VAL A 120 12.43 -13.68 -3.77
N ASP A 121 12.44 -13.16 -2.55
CA ASP A 121 12.83 -13.92 -1.36
C ASP A 121 12.23 -13.32 -0.07
N HIS A 122 12.71 -13.78 1.09
CA HIS A 122 12.30 -13.31 2.42
C HIS A 122 13.35 -12.40 3.08
N SER A 123 14.30 -11.88 2.33
CA SER A 123 15.40 -11.07 2.85
C SER A 123 15.13 -9.59 2.56
N PRO A 124 14.78 -8.77 3.56
CA PRO A 124 14.50 -7.36 3.33
C PRO A 124 15.74 -6.61 2.86
N GLN A 125 15.56 -5.73 1.89
CA GLN A 125 16.57 -4.81 1.39
C GLN A 125 15.94 -3.45 1.11
N VAL A 126 16.61 -2.36 1.43
CA VAL A 126 16.13 -1.02 1.11
C VAL A 126 15.85 -0.91 -0.40
N GLY A 127 14.68 -0.42 -0.75
CA GLY A 127 14.20 -0.34 -2.13
C GLY A 127 13.44 -1.57 -2.64
N ALA A 128 13.52 -2.71 -1.94
CA ALA A 128 12.69 -3.87 -2.30
C ALA A 128 11.20 -3.55 -2.11
N ALA A 129 10.36 -4.02 -3.03
CA ALA A 129 8.93 -3.99 -2.82
C ALA A 129 8.52 -5.14 -1.90
N ILE A 130 7.83 -4.82 -0.79
CA ILE A 130 7.27 -5.82 0.10
C ILE A 130 5.85 -6.16 -0.35
N SER A 131 5.61 -7.43 -0.70
CA SER A 131 4.32 -7.94 -1.17
C SER A 131 3.62 -8.64 -0.01
N PHE A 132 2.48 -8.09 0.42
CA PHE A 132 1.65 -8.67 1.47
C PHE A 132 0.57 -9.54 0.86
N LEU A 133 0.49 -10.77 1.32
CA LEU A 133 -0.61 -11.67 0.96
C LEU A 133 -1.96 -11.10 1.45
N PRO A 134 -3.08 -11.51 0.84
CA PRO A 134 -4.40 -11.12 1.32
C PRO A 134 -4.57 -11.31 2.83
N GLY A 135 -4.95 -10.23 3.53
CA GLY A 135 -5.12 -10.20 4.99
C GLY A 135 -3.84 -10.11 5.82
N GLN A 136 -2.65 -10.28 5.22
CA GLN A 136 -1.38 -10.25 5.94
C GLN A 136 -1.05 -8.83 6.43
N ALA A 137 -0.73 -8.68 7.72
CA ALA A 137 -0.36 -7.42 8.36
C ALA A 137 -1.34 -6.25 8.09
N GLY A 138 -2.64 -6.55 8.00
CA GLY A 138 -3.70 -5.57 7.73
C GLY A 138 -3.88 -5.21 6.26
N ALA A 139 -3.26 -5.96 5.35
CA ALA A 139 -3.50 -5.82 3.91
C ALA A 139 -4.94 -6.20 3.54
N ASP A 140 -5.41 -5.67 2.41
CA ASP A 140 -6.72 -6.02 1.87
C ASP A 140 -6.88 -7.54 1.75
N GLY A 141 -8.07 -8.04 2.14
CA GLY A 141 -8.33 -9.48 2.23
C GLY A 141 -8.48 -10.20 0.88
N PHE A 142 -8.51 -9.47 -0.22
CA PHE A 142 -8.63 -10.02 -1.58
C PHE A 142 -7.41 -9.65 -2.45
N TYR A 143 -7.03 -8.38 -2.48
CA TYR A 143 -5.95 -7.88 -3.34
C TYR A 143 -4.57 -7.97 -2.69
N GLY A 144 -4.51 -8.18 -1.36
CA GLY A 144 -3.27 -7.99 -0.63
C GLY A 144 -2.83 -6.53 -0.66
N HIS A 145 -1.53 -6.31 -0.56
CA HIS A 145 -0.97 -4.96 -0.54
C HIS A 145 0.50 -4.96 -0.99
N VAL A 146 1.04 -3.78 -1.30
CA VAL A 146 2.46 -3.61 -1.57
C VAL A 146 2.97 -2.29 -1.00
N GLY A 147 4.16 -2.32 -0.43
CA GLY A 147 4.90 -1.15 0.01
C GLY A 147 6.34 -1.20 -0.47
N VAL A 148 7.15 -0.24 -0.05
CA VAL A 148 8.59 -0.19 -0.35
C VAL A 148 9.37 -0.12 0.96
N VAL A 149 10.42 -0.92 1.06
CA VAL A 149 11.32 -0.93 2.21
C VAL A 149 12.19 0.33 2.19
N GLU A 150 12.08 1.13 3.23
CA GLU A 150 12.83 2.39 3.41
C GLU A 150 14.04 2.22 4.32
N ALA A 151 13.94 1.34 5.31
CA ALA A 151 15.04 1.04 6.23
C ALA A 151 14.97 -0.41 6.71
N VAL A 152 16.14 -0.99 6.98
CA VAL A 152 16.28 -2.33 7.55
C VAL A 152 17.16 -2.23 8.80
N ASN A 153 16.67 -2.78 9.92
CA ASN A 153 17.41 -2.90 11.17
C ASN A 153 17.21 -4.30 11.76
N GLY A 154 18.08 -5.21 11.41
CA GLY A 154 17.94 -6.63 11.75
C GLY A 154 16.63 -7.20 11.18
N ASN A 155 15.78 -7.74 12.05
CA ASN A 155 14.48 -8.30 11.68
C ASN A 155 13.31 -7.28 11.78
N THR A 156 13.64 -5.99 11.79
CA THR A 156 12.70 -4.87 11.81
C THR A 156 12.92 -4.02 10.57
N ILE A 157 11.83 -3.60 9.92
CA ILE A 157 11.87 -2.74 8.73
C ILE A 157 10.94 -1.56 8.89
N THR A 158 11.29 -0.45 8.26
CA THR A 158 10.36 0.66 8.00
C THR A 158 9.98 0.62 6.53
N ILE A 159 8.70 0.76 6.23
CA ILE A 159 8.20 0.80 4.86
C ILE A 159 7.45 2.09 4.59
N SER A 160 7.40 2.48 3.32
CA SER A 160 6.43 3.44 2.80
C SER A 160 5.37 2.72 1.98
N GLU A 161 4.14 3.18 2.07
CA GLU A 161 3.00 2.59 1.39
C GLU A 161 1.95 3.67 1.08
N MET A 162 1.09 3.42 0.11
CA MET A 162 0.00 4.33 -0.24
C MET A 162 -1.33 3.58 -0.20
N ASN A 163 -2.41 4.29 0.06
CA ASN A 163 -3.75 3.73 0.19
C ASN A 163 -3.86 2.64 1.28
N ALA A 164 -3.09 2.79 2.35
CA ALA A 164 -3.16 1.96 3.55
C ALA A 164 -3.84 2.75 4.67
N ALA A 165 -3.15 3.75 5.23
CA ALA A 165 -3.71 4.66 6.21
C ALA A 165 -3.99 6.02 5.56
N GLY A 166 -5.25 6.48 5.55
CA GLY A 166 -5.64 7.76 4.97
C GLY A 166 -6.20 7.71 3.54
N GLY A 167 -6.28 6.54 2.93
CA GLY A 167 -6.91 6.35 1.62
C GLY A 167 -5.99 6.65 0.41
N PRO A 168 -6.55 6.71 -0.81
CA PRO A 168 -5.81 6.95 -2.04
C PRO A 168 -5.00 8.25 -2.00
N TYR A 169 -3.86 8.26 -2.67
CA TYR A 169 -2.89 9.37 -2.75
C TYR A 169 -2.21 9.74 -1.42
N VAL A 170 -2.54 9.09 -0.31
CA VAL A 170 -1.89 9.34 0.99
C VAL A 170 -0.78 8.32 1.19
N VAL A 171 0.46 8.83 1.28
CA VAL A 171 1.62 8.01 1.66
C VAL A 171 1.69 7.93 3.17
N SER A 172 1.83 6.73 3.68
CA SER A 172 2.06 6.46 5.09
C SER A 172 3.32 5.62 5.31
N TYR A 173 3.83 5.69 6.52
CA TYR A 173 5.01 4.92 6.95
C TYR A 173 4.64 4.08 8.15
N ARG A 174 5.13 2.85 8.19
CA ARG A 174 5.01 2.00 9.37
C ARG A 174 6.24 1.13 9.59
N THR A 175 6.43 0.74 10.83
CA THR A 175 7.45 -0.22 11.22
C THR A 175 6.84 -1.60 11.33
N LEU A 176 7.52 -2.59 10.75
CA LEU A 176 7.13 -3.99 10.79
C LEU A 176 8.23 -4.80 11.48
N TYR A 177 7.79 -5.74 12.29
CA TYR A 177 8.64 -6.70 12.99
C TYR A 177 8.55 -8.07 12.31
N ASN A 178 9.54 -8.95 12.60
CA ASN A 178 9.61 -10.27 11.97
C ASN A 178 9.65 -10.18 10.44
N ALA A 179 10.53 -9.34 9.93
CA ALA A 179 10.63 -8.99 8.51
C ALA A 179 10.79 -10.22 7.60
N SER A 180 11.42 -11.29 8.08
CA SER A 180 11.62 -12.54 7.33
C SER A 180 10.34 -13.31 7.01
N GLN A 181 9.18 -12.91 7.53
CA GLN A 181 7.89 -13.52 7.20
C GLN A 181 7.27 -13.01 5.91
N PHE A 182 7.77 -11.90 5.36
CA PHE A 182 7.22 -11.25 4.19
C PHE A 182 7.98 -11.62 2.90
N TRP A 183 7.34 -11.43 1.77
CA TRP A 183 7.94 -11.55 0.46
C TRP A 183 8.50 -10.21 -0.02
N TYR A 184 9.71 -10.23 -0.55
CA TYR A 184 10.38 -9.07 -1.10
C TYR A 184 10.69 -9.28 -2.57
N VAL A 185 10.35 -8.28 -3.39
CA VAL A 185 10.65 -8.20 -4.83
C VAL A 185 11.79 -7.20 -4.98
N HIS A 186 12.93 -7.66 -5.46
CA HIS A 186 14.16 -6.88 -5.59
C HIS A 186 14.36 -6.25 -6.96
#